data_3740527bcb6d2890518df27826e9686b
#
_entry.id   3740527bcb6d2890518df27826e9686b
#
_cell.length_a   1.000
_cell.length_b   1.000
_cell.length_c   1.000
_cell.angle_alpha   90.00
_cell.angle_beta   90.00
_cell.angle_gamma   90.00
#
_symmetry.space_group_name_H-M   'P 1'
#
loop_
_entity.id
_entity.type
_entity.pdbx_description
1 polymer ?
#
loop_
_entity_poly.entity_id
_entity_poly.type
_entity_poly.pdbx_seq_one_letter_code
_entity_poly.pdbx_strand_id
1 'polypeptide(L)'
;MTPGNTLSKGSIKVTRQALGLVPGDGVQLTFGYWPGRAAPVVALHGLTASHMNFVGIAERLTGRCAVFALDLRGRGDSDKPPEPYGFVQHARDAAAAMRAMGLGPSIVVGHSMGAFIATALAAQEPGLVSGLVLIDGGLVPNTPLSDSAGQGVAAALALRIQQLRQTYPSRQAYRDFWRTQPHFPAQEWNPWVEAFLDYEVGGDSTVQPKASEAAVVADLREAFQPEAITARLKSIHVPTLLIRAEHGFIPGQPPLFPDALAEQFRTCLPQIEDHKFVGTTHYTIVLGEYGARKIADLICEMNGRIHSPAST
;
A
#
# COMPACT_ATOMS: atom_id res chain seq x y z
N MET A 1 -26.72 -21.08 28.53
CA MET A 1 -25.51 -21.70 27.92
C MET A 1 -25.56 -21.48 26.42
N THR A 2 -24.87 -20.48 25.94
CA THR A 2 -24.74 -20.14 24.51
C THR A 2 -23.47 -20.85 23.98
N PRO A 3 -23.54 -21.57 22.86
CA PRO A 3 -22.34 -22.23 22.33
C PRO A 3 -21.41 -21.19 21.72
N GLY A 4 -20.20 -21.10 22.26
CA GLY A 4 -19.12 -20.28 21.72
C GLY A 4 -18.71 -20.82 20.35
N ASN A 5 -18.81 -19.96 19.36
CA ASN A 5 -18.36 -20.20 18.00
C ASN A 5 -16.83 -20.03 17.95
N THR A 6 -16.10 -21.09 18.28
CA THR A 6 -14.66 -21.17 18.06
C THR A 6 -14.40 -21.37 16.56
N LEU A 7 -14.22 -20.26 15.84
CA LEU A 7 -13.62 -20.30 14.51
C LEU A 7 -12.22 -20.93 14.64
N SER A 8 -12.03 -22.10 14.06
CA SER A 8 -10.71 -22.72 13.95
C SER A 8 -9.80 -21.75 13.23
N LYS A 9 -8.71 -21.33 13.88
CA LYS A 9 -7.62 -20.58 13.25
C LYS A 9 -6.99 -21.50 12.21
N GLY A 10 -7.47 -21.44 10.96
CA GLY A 10 -6.76 -22.06 9.84
C GLY A 10 -5.36 -21.45 9.83
N SER A 11 -4.33 -22.29 9.82
CA SER A 11 -2.94 -21.82 9.81
C SER A 11 -2.71 -20.97 8.55
N ILE A 12 -2.42 -19.67 8.75
CA ILE A 12 -1.96 -18.79 7.67
C ILE A 12 -0.65 -19.40 7.13
N LYS A 13 -0.65 -19.71 5.82
CA LYS A 13 0.55 -20.17 5.12
C LYS A 13 0.99 -19.07 4.18
N VAL A 14 2.26 -18.65 4.28
CA VAL A 14 2.85 -17.76 3.29
C VAL A 14 3.17 -18.57 2.05
N THR A 15 2.42 -18.36 0.98
CA THR A 15 2.69 -19.00 -0.32
C THR A 15 3.90 -18.30 -0.96
N ARG A 16 4.81 -19.07 -1.54
CA ARG A 16 5.94 -18.51 -2.29
C ARG A 16 5.38 -17.76 -3.51
N GLN A 17 5.45 -16.43 -3.51
CA GLN A 17 5.23 -15.64 -4.70
C GLN A 17 6.37 -15.86 -5.70
N ALA A 18 6.09 -15.75 -6.99
CA ALA A 18 7.15 -15.60 -7.97
C ALA A 18 7.69 -14.17 -7.91
N LEU A 19 9.01 -14.01 -7.96
CA LEU A 19 9.66 -12.72 -8.10
C LEU A 19 10.07 -12.52 -9.55
N GLY A 20 9.92 -11.30 -10.05
CA GLY A 20 10.35 -10.92 -11.40
C GLY A 20 11.00 -9.55 -11.40
N LEU A 21 11.69 -9.26 -12.51
CA LEU A 21 12.20 -7.94 -12.83
C LEU A 21 11.44 -7.37 -14.02
N VAL A 22 11.15 -6.08 -13.97
CA VAL A 22 10.42 -5.38 -15.04
C VAL A 22 11.02 -3.98 -15.21
N PRO A 23 11.14 -3.47 -16.45
CA PRO A 23 11.59 -2.10 -16.66
C PRO A 23 10.54 -1.09 -16.17
N GLY A 24 10.99 -0.12 -15.38
CA GLY A 24 10.33 1.13 -15.10
C GLY A 24 10.80 2.24 -16.04
N ASP A 25 10.59 3.49 -15.69
CA ASP A 25 11.08 4.66 -16.43
C ASP A 25 12.55 4.93 -16.07
N GLY A 26 13.47 4.29 -16.83
CA GLY A 26 14.91 4.37 -16.63
C GLY A 26 15.45 3.60 -15.41
N VAL A 27 14.69 2.66 -14.86
CA VAL A 27 15.09 1.80 -13.74
C VAL A 27 14.59 0.37 -13.94
N GLN A 28 15.20 -0.59 -13.25
CA GLN A 28 14.66 -1.92 -13.09
C GLN A 28 13.87 -2.01 -11.76
N LEU A 29 12.65 -2.53 -11.85
CA LEU A 29 11.81 -2.77 -10.70
C LEU A 29 11.67 -4.26 -10.42
N THR A 30 11.73 -4.61 -9.15
CA THR A 30 11.32 -5.94 -8.69
C THR A 30 9.82 -5.97 -8.47
N PHE A 31 9.18 -7.07 -8.76
CA PHE A 31 7.78 -7.29 -8.43
C PHE A 31 7.52 -8.69 -7.85
N GLY A 32 6.56 -8.78 -6.95
CA GLY A 32 5.96 -10.03 -6.52
C GLY A 32 4.74 -10.36 -7.37
N TYR A 33 4.58 -11.63 -7.75
CA TYR A 33 3.48 -12.11 -8.56
C TYR A 33 2.71 -13.24 -7.87
N TRP A 34 1.40 -13.11 -7.81
CA TRP A 34 0.46 -14.15 -7.36
C TRP A 34 -0.53 -14.42 -8.50
N PRO A 35 -0.67 -15.69 -8.91
CA PRO A 35 -1.48 -16.04 -10.07
C PRO A 35 -2.99 -15.91 -9.81
N GLY A 36 -3.74 -15.51 -10.82
CA GLY A 36 -5.19 -15.43 -10.81
C GLY A 36 -5.78 -15.47 -12.22
N ARG A 37 -7.11 -15.58 -12.34
CA ARG A 37 -7.81 -15.77 -13.63
C ARG A 37 -8.56 -14.52 -14.10
N ALA A 38 -8.97 -13.68 -13.17
CA ALA A 38 -9.65 -12.42 -13.49
C ALA A 38 -8.65 -11.32 -13.85
N ALA A 39 -9.14 -10.12 -14.21
CA ALA A 39 -8.32 -8.99 -14.59
C ALA A 39 -7.25 -8.67 -13.52
N PRO A 40 -6.06 -8.23 -13.95
CA PRO A 40 -4.93 -8.05 -13.06
C PRO A 40 -5.14 -6.90 -12.07
N VAL A 41 -4.48 -7.05 -10.93
CA VAL A 41 -4.36 -6.05 -9.88
C VAL A 41 -2.90 -5.62 -9.80
N VAL A 42 -2.63 -4.33 -9.90
CA VAL A 42 -1.30 -3.75 -9.69
C VAL A 42 -1.27 -3.07 -8.33
N ALA A 43 -0.30 -3.44 -7.47
CA ALA A 43 -0.25 -2.97 -6.09
C ALA A 43 1.00 -2.13 -5.83
N LEU A 44 0.80 -0.94 -5.20
CA LEU A 44 1.78 0.11 -4.94
C LEU A 44 1.85 0.38 -3.44
N HIS A 45 2.99 0.13 -2.83
CA HIS A 45 3.18 0.13 -1.38
C HIS A 45 3.44 1.53 -0.79
N GLY A 46 3.47 1.60 0.55
CA GLY A 46 3.75 2.81 1.32
C GLY A 46 5.22 3.23 1.33
N LEU A 47 5.50 4.36 1.96
CA LEU A 47 6.75 5.14 1.90
C LEU A 47 8.03 4.34 2.12
N THR A 48 8.08 3.45 3.09
CA THR A 48 9.28 2.66 3.46
C THR A 48 9.09 1.16 3.24
N ALA A 49 7.95 0.74 2.67
CA ALA A 49 7.57 -0.65 2.51
C ALA A 49 8.16 -1.30 1.24
N SER A 50 7.60 -2.42 0.85
CA SER A 50 7.94 -3.22 -0.33
C SER A 50 6.69 -3.91 -0.89
N HIS A 51 6.81 -4.67 -1.98
CA HIS A 51 5.71 -5.47 -2.53
C HIS A 51 5.09 -6.42 -1.48
N MET A 52 5.88 -6.85 -0.48
CA MET A 52 5.40 -7.71 0.61
C MET A 52 4.36 -7.04 1.54
N ASN A 53 4.18 -5.72 1.44
CA ASN A 53 3.07 -5.02 2.09
C ASN A 53 1.69 -5.58 1.70
N PHE A 54 1.59 -6.21 0.55
CA PHE A 54 0.36 -6.78 0.02
C PHE A 54 0.26 -8.30 0.13
N VAL A 55 1.20 -8.98 0.80
CA VAL A 55 1.25 -10.44 0.85
C VAL A 55 -0.08 -11.05 1.31
N GLY A 56 -0.69 -10.53 2.37
CA GLY A 56 -1.96 -11.03 2.89
C GLY A 56 -3.13 -10.86 1.92
N ILE A 57 -3.22 -9.69 1.27
CA ILE A 57 -4.23 -9.40 0.24
C ILE A 57 -4.02 -10.29 -0.99
N ALA A 58 -2.79 -10.39 -1.47
CA ALA A 58 -2.44 -11.13 -2.67
C ALA A 58 -2.67 -12.64 -2.52
N GLU A 59 -2.35 -13.21 -1.35
CA GLU A 59 -2.68 -14.62 -1.07
C GLU A 59 -4.17 -14.89 -1.09
N ARG A 60 -4.98 -13.96 -0.59
CA ARG A 60 -6.44 -14.06 -0.62
C ARG A 60 -7.02 -13.87 -2.02
N LEU A 61 -6.31 -13.18 -2.90
CA LEU A 61 -6.66 -13.02 -4.31
C LEU A 61 -6.16 -14.16 -5.19
N THR A 62 -5.21 -14.98 -4.73
CA THR A 62 -4.64 -16.10 -5.49
C THR A 62 -5.73 -17.01 -6.06
N GLY A 63 -5.64 -17.30 -7.37
CA GLY A 63 -6.65 -18.06 -8.11
C GLY A 63 -7.89 -17.25 -8.53
N ARG A 64 -8.12 -16.08 -7.93
CA ARG A 64 -9.22 -15.15 -8.25
C ARG A 64 -8.70 -14.07 -9.21
N CYS A 65 -7.87 -13.15 -8.73
CA CYS A 65 -7.25 -12.08 -9.52
C CYS A 65 -5.73 -12.26 -9.52
N ALA A 66 -5.07 -12.05 -10.66
CA ALA A 66 -3.63 -11.98 -10.71
C ALA A 66 -3.16 -10.70 -10.01
N VAL A 67 -2.15 -10.79 -9.13
CA VAL A 67 -1.59 -9.64 -8.43
C VAL A 67 -0.15 -9.44 -8.84
N PHE A 68 0.17 -8.21 -9.24
CA PHE A 68 1.52 -7.71 -9.52
C PHE A 68 1.81 -6.58 -8.53
N ALA A 69 2.56 -6.87 -7.47
CA ALA A 69 2.95 -5.89 -6.47
C ALA A 69 4.37 -5.42 -6.75
N LEU A 70 4.57 -4.12 -7.00
CA LEU A 70 5.87 -3.56 -7.33
C LEU A 70 6.67 -3.20 -6.07
N ASP A 71 7.97 -3.44 -6.08
CA ASP A 71 8.89 -2.65 -5.27
C ASP A 71 9.11 -1.32 -5.99
N LEU A 72 8.72 -0.22 -5.39
CA LEU A 72 8.91 1.10 -5.98
C LEU A 72 10.40 1.46 -6.06
N ARG A 73 10.80 2.33 -7.02
CA ARG A 73 12.18 2.83 -7.07
C ARG A 73 12.66 3.28 -5.69
N GLY A 74 13.91 2.95 -5.33
CA GLY A 74 14.47 3.27 -4.03
C GLY A 74 14.04 2.33 -2.89
N ARG A 75 13.22 1.29 -3.13
CA ARG A 75 12.69 0.35 -2.14
C ARG A 75 12.93 -1.10 -2.54
N GLY A 76 12.83 -1.98 -1.54
CA GLY A 76 12.98 -3.40 -1.75
C GLY A 76 14.23 -3.77 -2.53
N ASP A 77 14.08 -4.60 -3.53
CA ASP A 77 15.16 -5.03 -4.43
C ASP A 77 15.16 -4.29 -5.79
N SER A 78 14.32 -3.25 -5.93
CA SER A 78 14.34 -2.34 -7.09
C SER A 78 15.55 -1.41 -7.07
N ASP A 79 15.89 -0.86 -8.25
CA ASP A 79 16.95 0.13 -8.39
C ASP A 79 16.76 1.34 -7.49
N LYS A 80 17.88 1.91 -7.05
CA LYS A 80 17.96 3.07 -6.16
C LYS A 80 18.74 4.20 -6.80
N PRO A 81 18.22 4.81 -7.88
CA PRO A 81 18.90 5.92 -8.53
C PRO A 81 19.01 7.11 -7.57
N PRO A 82 19.94 8.05 -7.81
CA PRO A 82 20.04 9.26 -7.02
C PRO A 82 18.77 10.13 -7.16
N GLU A 83 18.22 10.24 -8.37
CA GLU A 83 17.03 11.01 -8.77
C GLU A 83 16.52 10.50 -10.13
N PRO A 84 15.29 10.85 -10.57
CA PRO A 84 14.24 11.57 -9.85
C PRO A 84 13.37 10.64 -8.97
N TYR A 85 12.65 11.24 -8.01
CA TYR A 85 11.65 10.62 -7.15
C TYR A 85 10.33 11.42 -7.19
N GLY A 86 9.36 11.05 -6.38
CA GLY A 86 8.05 11.68 -6.30
C GLY A 86 6.93 10.85 -6.91
N PHE A 87 5.68 11.16 -6.56
CA PHE A 87 4.50 10.36 -6.93
C PHE A 87 4.30 10.28 -8.44
N VAL A 88 4.59 11.38 -9.16
CA VAL A 88 4.53 11.44 -10.62
C VAL A 88 5.56 10.52 -11.25
N GLN A 89 6.77 10.49 -10.72
CA GLN A 89 7.83 9.61 -11.24
C GLN A 89 7.51 8.14 -10.97
N HIS A 90 7.06 7.81 -9.77
CA HIS A 90 6.60 6.45 -9.45
C HIS A 90 5.43 6.00 -10.33
N ALA A 91 4.52 6.92 -10.68
CA ALA A 91 3.43 6.63 -11.61
C ALA A 91 3.94 6.30 -13.03
N ARG A 92 4.96 7.02 -13.51
CA ARG A 92 5.63 6.68 -14.79
C ARG A 92 6.28 5.30 -14.76
N ASP A 93 6.93 4.96 -13.64
CA ASP A 93 7.50 3.63 -13.44
C ASP A 93 6.44 2.54 -13.50
N ALA A 94 5.34 2.73 -12.76
CA ALA A 94 4.25 1.78 -12.74
C ALA A 94 3.63 1.62 -14.15
N ALA A 95 3.43 2.72 -14.88
CA ALA A 95 2.94 2.68 -16.25
C ALA A 95 3.89 1.93 -17.20
N ALA A 96 5.19 2.19 -17.10
CA ALA A 96 6.20 1.50 -17.89
C ALA A 96 6.21 0.00 -17.58
N ALA A 97 6.18 -0.37 -16.29
CA ALA A 97 6.11 -1.74 -15.84
C ALA A 97 4.85 -2.46 -16.35
N MET A 98 3.68 -1.83 -16.23
CA MET A 98 2.41 -2.39 -16.74
C MET A 98 2.47 -2.64 -18.24
N ARG A 99 3.00 -1.70 -19.02
CA ARG A 99 3.19 -1.87 -20.48
C ARG A 99 4.17 -3.00 -20.81
N ALA A 100 5.30 -3.06 -20.11
CA ALA A 100 6.31 -4.08 -20.31
C ALA A 100 5.81 -5.50 -19.98
N MET A 101 4.91 -5.62 -19.00
CA MET A 101 4.24 -6.87 -18.64
C MET A 101 3.05 -7.19 -19.56
N GLY A 102 2.70 -6.31 -20.52
CA GLY A 102 1.55 -6.49 -21.39
C GLY A 102 0.21 -6.42 -20.64
N LEU A 103 0.15 -5.74 -19.50
CA LEU A 103 -1.10 -5.60 -18.75
C LEU A 103 -2.01 -4.58 -19.44
N GLY A 104 -3.26 -4.98 -19.63
CA GLY A 104 -4.35 -4.07 -20.03
C GLY A 104 -4.82 -3.21 -18.85
N PRO A 105 -5.98 -2.54 -19.01
CA PRO A 105 -6.57 -1.77 -17.91
C PRO A 105 -6.74 -2.64 -16.66
N SER A 106 -6.13 -2.22 -15.55
CA SER A 106 -6.02 -3.00 -14.32
C SER A 106 -6.64 -2.25 -13.15
N ILE A 107 -7.07 -2.96 -12.11
CA ILE A 107 -7.34 -2.35 -10.81
C ILE A 107 -6.00 -1.99 -10.18
N VAL A 108 -5.81 -0.72 -9.83
CA VAL A 108 -4.61 -0.25 -9.14
C VAL A 108 -4.92 -0.07 -7.66
N VAL A 109 -4.17 -0.77 -6.83
CA VAL A 109 -4.29 -0.73 -5.36
C VAL A 109 -3.10 0.03 -4.80
N GLY A 110 -3.34 1.10 -4.07
CA GLY A 110 -2.30 1.87 -3.41
C GLY A 110 -2.51 1.94 -1.91
N HIS A 111 -1.46 1.68 -1.12
CA HIS A 111 -1.47 1.85 0.32
C HIS A 111 -0.61 3.05 0.74
N SER A 112 -1.14 3.93 1.61
CA SER A 112 -0.38 5.07 2.10
C SER A 112 0.16 5.94 0.95
N MET A 113 1.48 6.11 0.83
CA MET A 113 2.13 6.77 -0.32
C MET A 113 1.69 6.15 -1.66
N GLY A 114 1.53 4.83 -1.74
CA GLY A 114 1.08 4.15 -2.95
C GLY A 114 -0.30 4.60 -3.44
N ALA A 115 -1.17 5.09 -2.55
CA ALA A 115 -2.47 5.64 -2.93
C ALA A 115 -2.32 6.98 -3.69
N PHE A 116 -1.36 7.82 -3.31
CA PHE A 116 -1.03 9.04 -4.07
C PHE A 116 -0.44 8.72 -5.44
N ILE A 117 0.40 7.68 -5.51
CA ILE A 117 0.96 7.19 -6.77
C ILE A 117 -0.14 6.61 -7.67
N ALA A 118 -1.07 5.85 -7.11
CA ALA A 118 -2.20 5.29 -7.84
C ALA A 118 -3.09 6.38 -8.45
N THR A 119 -3.36 7.47 -7.71
CA THR A 119 -4.10 8.63 -8.26
C THR A 119 -3.31 9.36 -9.34
N ALA A 120 -1.98 9.48 -9.19
CA ALA A 120 -1.13 10.07 -10.21
C ALA A 120 -1.11 9.21 -11.50
N LEU A 121 -1.04 7.89 -11.35
CA LEU A 121 -1.11 6.95 -12.48
C LEU A 121 -2.45 7.04 -13.21
N ALA A 122 -3.56 7.04 -12.48
CA ALA A 122 -4.90 7.13 -13.10
C ALA A 122 -5.12 8.46 -13.83
N ALA A 123 -4.56 9.57 -13.33
CA ALA A 123 -4.64 10.87 -13.97
C ALA A 123 -3.75 10.98 -15.23
N GLN A 124 -2.56 10.38 -15.23
CA GLN A 124 -1.62 10.44 -16.35
C GLN A 124 -1.93 9.40 -17.43
N GLU A 125 -2.40 8.23 -17.03
CA GLU A 125 -2.56 7.06 -17.88
C GLU A 125 -3.95 6.41 -17.69
N PRO A 126 -5.03 7.14 -17.96
CA PRO A 126 -6.39 6.65 -17.71
C PRO A 126 -6.70 5.35 -18.45
N GLY A 127 -6.05 5.08 -19.58
CA GLY A 127 -6.19 3.84 -20.34
C GLY A 127 -5.57 2.60 -19.69
N LEU A 128 -4.73 2.76 -18.67
CA LEU A 128 -4.13 1.65 -17.93
C LEU A 128 -4.88 1.30 -16.63
N VAL A 129 -5.80 2.14 -16.18
CA VAL A 129 -6.49 1.98 -14.90
C VAL A 129 -7.97 1.76 -15.12
N SER A 130 -8.49 0.60 -14.70
CA SER A 130 -9.92 0.27 -14.76
C SER A 130 -10.66 0.55 -13.45
N GLY A 131 -9.94 0.66 -12.34
CA GLY A 131 -10.47 0.97 -11.02
C GLY A 131 -9.36 1.29 -10.04
N LEU A 132 -9.69 2.00 -8.97
CA LEU A 132 -8.76 2.38 -7.90
C LEU A 132 -9.21 1.82 -6.55
N VAL A 133 -8.24 1.34 -5.76
CA VAL A 133 -8.41 0.99 -4.35
C VAL A 133 -7.36 1.76 -3.55
N LEU A 134 -7.79 2.79 -2.86
CA LEU A 134 -6.95 3.70 -2.08
C LEU A 134 -7.05 3.32 -0.60
N ILE A 135 -5.97 2.78 -0.06
CA ILE A 135 -5.92 2.27 1.31
C ILE A 135 -5.15 3.27 2.17
N ASP A 136 -5.85 3.91 3.07
CA ASP A 136 -5.33 4.83 4.10
C ASP A 136 -4.31 5.85 3.56
N GLY A 137 -4.64 6.45 2.41
CA GLY A 137 -3.81 7.40 1.67
C GLY A 137 -4.52 8.04 0.47
N GLY A 138 -3.81 8.89 -0.28
CA GLY A 138 -4.26 9.46 -1.55
C GLY A 138 -4.74 10.91 -1.49
N LEU A 139 -4.94 11.48 -0.32
CA LEU A 139 -5.23 12.90 -0.10
C LEU A 139 -4.54 13.38 1.18
N VAL A 140 -4.14 14.63 1.22
CA VAL A 140 -3.70 15.33 2.44
C VAL A 140 -4.71 16.40 2.82
N PRO A 141 -4.87 16.71 4.12
CA PRO A 141 -5.70 17.83 4.56
C PRO A 141 -5.25 19.14 3.92
N ASN A 142 -6.20 20.00 3.56
CA ASN A 142 -5.90 21.38 3.14
C ASN A 142 -5.47 22.28 4.34
N THR A 143 -5.52 21.74 5.56
CA THR A 143 -5.06 22.41 6.77
C THR A 143 -3.54 22.22 6.94
N PRO A 144 -2.83 23.24 7.44
CA PRO A 144 -1.42 23.12 7.74
C PRO A 144 -1.15 21.95 8.71
N LEU A 145 -0.03 21.23 8.54
CA LEU A 145 0.46 20.21 9.48
C LEU A 145 0.83 20.77 10.87
N SER A 146 0.40 22.00 11.16
CA SER A 146 0.68 22.71 12.41
C SER A 146 -0.23 22.31 13.58
N ASP A 147 -1.30 21.55 13.33
CA ASP A 147 -2.12 21.00 14.39
C ASP A 147 -1.45 19.76 15.05
N SER A 148 -1.98 19.33 16.19
CA SER A 148 -1.43 18.22 16.96
C SER A 148 -1.42 16.90 16.18
N ALA A 149 -2.37 16.68 15.27
CA ALA A 149 -2.43 15.48 14.42
C ALA A 149 -1.33 15.49 13.37
N GLY A 150 -1.14 16.62 12.67
CA GLY A 150 -0.06 16.79 11.70
C GLY A 150 1.33 16.67 12.31
N GLN A 151 1.53 17.24 13.52
CA GLN A 151 2.78 17.07 14.28
C GLN A 151 3.03 15.61 14.65
N GLY A 152 1.99 14.85 15.02
CA GLY A 152 2.10 13.42 15.31
C GLY A 152 2.53 12.61 14.09
N VAL A 153 1.97 12.89 12.92
CA VAL A 153 2.37 12.26 11.65
C VAL A 153 3.82 12.60 11.31
N ALA A 154 4.21 13.88 11.38
CA ALA A 154 5.59 14.30 11.12
C ALA A 154 6.61 13.63 12.04
N ALA A 155 6.30 13.53 13.34
CA ALA A 155 7.16 12.85 14.32
C ALA A 155 7.30 11.34 14.02
N ALA A 156 6.19 10.66 13.65
CA ALA A 156 6.22 9.25 13.27
C ALA A 156 7.07 9.01 12.01
N LEU A 157 6.95 9.88 10.99
CA LEU A 157 7.77 9.82 9.79
C LEU A 157 9.26 10.07 10.09
N ALA A 158 9.59 11.06 10.92
CA ALA A 158 10.97 11.33 11.33
C ALA A 158 11.59 10.13 12.06
N LEU A 159 10.85 9.51 12.98
CA LEU A 159 11.28 8.28 13.65
C LEU A 159 11.51 7.14 12.65
N ARG A 160 10.60 6.97 11.67
CA ARG A 160 10.74 5.93 10.66
C ARG A 160 11.98 6.15 9.77
N ILE A 161 12.27 7.40 9.37
CA ILE A 161 13.50 7.75 8.65
C ILE A 161 14.75 7.41 9.49
N GLN A 162 14.74 7.73 10.78
CA GLN A 162 15.84 7.39 11.68
C GLN A 162 16.07 5.87 11.75
N GLN A 163 15.00 5.06 11.75
CA GLN A 163 15.08 3.60 11.75
C GLN A 163 15.73 3.04 10.48
N LEU A 164 15.67 3.73 9.33
CA LEU A 164 16.33 3.29 8.10
C LEU A 164 17.87 3.23 8.22
N ARG A 165 18.44 3.96 9.15
CA ARG A 165 19.91 3.99 9.42
C ARG A 165 20.36 2.90 10.37
N GLN A 166 19.43 2.17 11.00
CA GLN A 166 19.76 1.17 12.00
C GLN A 166 20.20 -0.14 11.35
N THR A 167 21.17 -0.80 11.98
CA THR A 167 21.58 -2.14 11.66
C THR A 167 21.18 -3.12 12.75
N TYR A 168 20.90 -4.35 12.38
CA TYR A 168 20.47 -5.39 13.30
C TYR A 168 21.36 -6.63 13.12
N PRO A 169 21.67 -7.38 14.21
CA PRO A 169 22.52 -8.58 14.12
C PRO A 169 21.97 -9.69 13.24
N SER A 170 20.65 -9.72 13.01
CA SER A 170 20.00 -10.72 12.16
C SER A 170 18.58 -10.29 11.80
N ARG A 171 17.94 -10.99 10.82
CA ARG A 171 16.50 -10.85 10.53
C ARG A 171 15.64 -11.15 11.76
N GLN A 172 16.04 -12.14 12.57
CA GLN A 172 15.35 -12.44 13.82
C GLN A 172 15.38 -11.23 14.77
N ALA A 173 16.56 -10.61 14.97
CA ALA A 173 16.70 -9.42 15.82
C ALA A 173 15.84 -8.25 15.29
N TYR A 174 15.71 -8.10 13.97
CA TYR A 174 14.81 -7.11 13.37
C TYR A 174 13.33 -7.41 13.66
N ARG A 175 12.90 -8.67 13.55
CA ARG A 175 11.54 -9.07 13.94
C ARG A 175 11.29 -8.86 15.43
N ASP A 176 12.25 -9.21 16.28
CA ASP A 176 12.13 -9.03 17.74
C ASP A 176 12.05 -7.54 18.12
N PHE A 177 12.78 -6.67 17.44
CA PHE A 177 12.62 -5.23 17.58
C PHE A 177 11.16 -4.81 17.25
N TRP A 178 10.62 -5.25 16.11
CA TRP A 178 9.25 -4.91 15.74
C TRP A 178 8.17 -5.48 16.67
N ARG A 179 8.42 -6.64 17.30
CA ARG A 179 7.53 -7.21 18.33
C ARG A 179 7.44 -6.33 19.58
N THR A 180 8.45 -5.52 19.86
CA THR A 180 8.40 -4.55 20.96
C THR A 180 7.69 -3.26 20.60
N GLN A 181 7.43 -3.03 19.30
CA GLN A 181 6.77 -1.83 18.83
C GLN A 181 5.24 -2.00 18.84
N PRO A 182 4.48 -0.94 19.16
CA PRO A 182 3.02 -1.02 19.24
C PRO A 182 2.32 -1.10 17.87
N HIS A 183 3.07 -1.05 16.76
CA HIS A 183 2.54 -1.06 15.40
C HIS A 183 1.85 -2.38 15.02
N PHE A 184 2.34 -3.50 15.56
CA PHE A 184 1.78 -4.82 15.40
C PHE A 184 1.43 -5.40 16.77
N PRO A 185 0.21 -5.18 17.28
CA PRO A 185 -0.25 -5.82 18.51
C PRO A 185 -0.08 -7.33 18.46
N ALA A 186 0.18 -7.98 19.59
CA ALA A 186 0.49 -9.41 19.63
C ALA A 186 -0.57 -10.31 18.96
N GLN A 187 -1.85 -9.91 19.02
CA GLN A 187 -2.95 -10.62 18.36
C GLN A 187 -2.96 -10.46 16.84
N GLU A 188 -2.32 -9.41 16.30
CA GLU A 188 -2.18 -9.13 14.87
C GLU A 188 -0.85 -9.66 14.30
N TRP A 189 0.07 -10.14 15.17
CA TRP A 189 1.30 -10.75 14.70
C TRP A 189 1.02 -12.07 14.02
N ASN A 190 1.39 -12.19 12.76
CA ASN A 190 1.06 -13.33 11.91
C ASN A 190 2.19 -13.59 10.90
N PRO A 191 2.19 -14.72 10.16
CA PRO A 191 3.23 -15.03 9.18
C PRO A 191 3.42 -14.00 8.06
N TRP A 192 2.41 -13.23 7.70
CA TRP A 192 2.54 -12.17 6.69
C TRP A 192 3.37 -11.00 7.22
N VAL A 193 3.17 -10.62 8.49
CA VAL A 193 4.00 -9.61 9.17
C VAL A 193 5.45 -10.06 9.20
N GLU A 194 5.72 -11.33 9.54
CA GLU A 194 7.09 -11.88 9.55
C GLU A 194 7.72 -11.87 8.16
N ALA A 195 7.00 -12.34 7.14
CA ALA A 195 7.48 -12.35 5.77
C ALA A 195 7.74 -10.95 5.22
N PHE A 196 6.87 -9.98 5.55
CA PHE A 196 7.05 -8.58 5.22
C PHE A 196 8.33 -8.01 5.85
N LEU A 197 8.53 -8.21 7.16
CA LEU A 197 9.70 -7.73 7.88
C LEU A 197 10.99 -8.39 7.39
N ASP A 198 10.97 -9.69 7.11
CA ASP A 198 12.12 -10.41 6.59
C ASP A 198 12.57 -9.90 5.23
N TYR A 199 11.62 -9.49 4.38
CA TYR A 199 11.94 -8.93 3.08
C TYR A 199 12.42 -7.47 3.17
N GLU A 200 11.95 -6.69 4.15
CA GLU A 200 12.34 -5.28 4.31
C GLU A 200 13.84 -5.07 4.55
N VAL A 201 14.56 -6.07 5.03
CA VAL A 201 15.97 -5.95 5.37
C VAL A 201 16.87 -6.78 4.45
N GLY A 202 18.07 -6.27 4.22
CA GLY A 202 19.12 -6.93 3.43
C GLY A 202 20.46 -6.94 4.18
N GLY A 203 21.37 -7.81 3.76
CA GLY A 203 22.69 -8.03 4.34
C GLY A 203 22.89 -9.48 4.79
N ASP A 204 24.14 -9.88 4.97
CA ASP A 204 24.55 -11.27 5.31
C ASP A 204 24.86 -11.43 6.79
N SER A 205 25.85 -10.72 7.31
CA SER A 205 26.29 -10.83 8.71
C SER A 205 25.50 -9.91 9.66
N THR A 206 25.09 -8.76 9.18
CA THR A 206 24.14 -7.84 9.80
C THR A 206 23.14 -7.41 8.74
N VAL A 207 21.93 -7.05 9.17
CA VAL A 207 20.87 -6.61 8.25
C VAL A 207 20.50 -5.16 8.52
N GLN A 208 20.09 -4.46 7.46
CA GLN A 208 19.56 -3.10 7.54
C GLN A 208 18.38 -2.94 6.59
N PRO A 209 17.47 -1.98 6.82
CA PRO A 209 16.37 -1.70 5.91
C PRO A 209 16.86 -1.42 4.48
N LYS A 210 16.18 -2.01 3.50
CA LYS A 210 16.50 -1.85 2.07
C LYS A 210 16.05 -0.51 1.50
N ALA A 211 15.07 0.15 2.12
CA ALA A 211 14.56 1.42 1.63
C ALA A 211 15.66 2.51 1.69
N SER A 212 15.85 3.22 0.57
CA SER A 212 16.79 4.36 0.50
C SER A 212 16.24 5.55 1.27
N GLU A 213 16.97 6.04 2.26
CA GLU A 213 16.61 7.25 3.01
C GLU A 213 16.45 8.46 2.07
N ALA A 214 17.38 8.65 1.13
CA ALA A 214 17.33 9.75 0.16
C ALA A 214 16.03 9.71 -0.66
N ALA A 215 15.63 8.52 -1.12
CA ALA A 215 14.38 8.32 -1.84
C ALA A 215 13.15 8.66 -0.97
N VAL A 216 13.14 8.21 0.29
CA VAL A 216 12.06 8.49 1.24
C VAL A 216 11.91 9.99 1.49
N VAL A 217 13.01 10.70 1.73
CA VAL A 217 13.01 12.14 1.95
C VAL A 217 12.57 12.90 0.70
N ALA A 218 13.00 12.46 -0.49
CA ALA A 218 12.60 13.10 -1.75
C ALA A 218 11.09 12.96 -2.02
N ASP A 219 10.52 11.78 -1.78
CA ASP A 219 9.08 11.54 -1.98
C ASP A 219 8.19 12.34 -1.04
N LEU A 220 8.63 12.57 0.19
CA LEU A 220 7.86 13.37 1.15
C LEU A 220 7.65 14.81 0.70
N ARG A 221 8.54 15.36 -0.14
CA ARG A 221 8.38 16.74 -0.66
C ARG A 221 7.12 16.92 -1.48
N GLU A 222 6.70 15.89 -2.24
CA GLU A 222 5.48 15.96 -3.05
C GLU A 222 4.20 15.81 -2.22
N ALA A 223 4.27 15.14 -1.06
CA ALA A 223 3.14 15.01 -0.14
C ALA A 223 2.64 16.37 0.41
N PHE A 224 3.48 17.40 0.34
CA PHE A 224 3.14 18.76 0.77
C PHE A 224 2.62 19.66 -0.37
N GLN A 225 2.05 19.10 -1.43
CA GLN A 225 1.47 19.82 -2.57
C GLN A 225 -0.05 19.53 -2.70
N PRO A 226 -0.90 19.98 -1.76
CA PRO A 226 -2.31 19.60 -1.70
C PRO A 226 -3.11 20.03 -2.93
N GLU A 227 -2.78 21.16 -3.57
CA GLU A 227 -3.47 21.65 -4.78
C GLU A 227 -3.24 20.71 -5.96
N ALA A 228 -2.00 20.23 -6.15
CA ALA A 228 -1.66 19.30 -7.22
C ALA A 228 -2.34 17.95 -7.02
N ILE A 229 -2.41 17.46 -5.78
CA ILE A 229 -3.10 16.22 -5.42
C ILE A 229 -4.61 16.35 -5.68
N THR A 230 -5.23 17.45 -5.23
CA THR A 230 -6.65 17.74 -5.44
C THR A 230 -7.01 17.84 -6.93
N ALA A 231 -6.16 18.49 -7.74
CA ALA A 231 -6.37 18.61 -9.18
C ALA A 231 -6.34 17.23 -9.86
N ARG A 232 -5.43 16.34 -9.46
CA ARG A 232 -5.36 14.95 -9.97
C ARG A 232 -6.64 14.17 -9.63
N LEU A 233 -7.13 14.25 -8.40
CA LEU A 233 -8.35 13.55 -8.00
C LEU A 233 -9.55 13.93 -8.86
N LYS A 234 -9.72 15.21 -9.18
CA LYS A 234 -10.82 15.71 -10.01
C LYS A 234 -10.79 15.20 -11.46
N SER A 235 -9.65 14.72 -11.95
CA SER A 235 -9.52 14.14 -13.30
C SER A 235 -9.78 12.64 -13.37
N ILE A 236 -10.05 12.00 -12.24
CA ILE A 236 -10.26 10.55 -12.15
C ILE A 236 -11.75 10.24 -12.33
N HIS A 237 -12.07 9.32 -13.23
CA HIS A 237 -13.45 8.94 -13.54
C HIS A 237 -13.73 7.44 -13.34
N VAL A 238 -12.71 6.64 -13.01
CA VAL A 238 -12.87 5.20 -12.77
C VAL A 238 -13.51 4.92 -11.41
N PRO A 239 -14.20 3.76 -11.25
CA PRO A 239 -14.68 3.32 -9.94
C PRO A 239 -13.55 3.35 -8.91
N THR A 240 -13.82 3.92 -7.75
CA THR A 240 -12.78 4.13 -6.72
C THR A 240 -13.30 3.74 -5.35
N LEU A 241 -12.55 2.89 -4.63
CA LEU A 241 -12.75 2.59 -3.22
C LEU A 241 -11.74 3.38 -2.38
N LEU A 242 -12.22 4.03 -1.32
CA LEU A 242 -11.40 4.55 -0.23
C LEU A 242 -11.57 3.62 0.97
N ILE A 243 -10.49 3.05 1.45
CA ILE A 243 -10.48 2.15 2.60
C ILE A 243 -9.64 2.79 3.68
N ARG A 244 -10.26 3.06 4.84
CA ARG A 244 -9.64 3.81 5.93
C ARG A 244 -9.49 2.97 7.18
N ALA A 245 -8.36 3.09 7.87
CA ALA A 245 -8.16 2.53 9.19
C ALA A 245 -8.89 3.37 10.26
N GLU A 246 -9.34 2.71 11.33
CA GLU A 246 -9.93 3.40 12.49
C GLU A 246 -8.88 4.14 13.31
N HIS A 247 -7.67 3.62 13.34
CA HIS A 247 -6.56 4.17 14.13
C HIS A 247 -5.40 4.61 13.21
N GLY A 248 -4.53 5.47 13.74
CA GLY A 248 -3.31 5.90 13.08
C GLY A 248 -2.28 4.76 12.96
N PHE A 249 -1.00 5.07 13.20
CA PHE A 249 0.06 4.07 13.09
C PHE A 249 0.01 3.00 14.19
N ILE A 250 -0.56 3.32 15.35
CA ILE A 250 -0.71 2.41 16.49
C ILE A 250 -2.14 2.46 17.04
N PRO A 251 -2.60 1.41 17.73
CA PRO A 251 -3.92 1.40 18.35
C PRO A 251 -4.15 2.61 19.26
N GLY A 252 -5.36 3.19 19.19
CA GLY A 252 -5.75 4.34 20.02
C GLY A 252 -5.29 5.70 19.50
N GLN A 253 -4.40 5.76 18.50
CA GLN A 253 -4.09 7.05 17.85
C GLN A 253 -5.25 7.51 16.95
N PRO A 254 -5.45 8.84 16.81
CA PRO A 254 -6.38 9.38 15.82
C PRO A 254 -6.08 8.83 14.42
N PRO A 255 -7.11 8.54 13.60
CA PRO A 255 -6.92 8.03 12.25
C PRO A 255 -6.14 9.02 11.37
N LEU A 256 -5.34 8.50 10.44
CA LEU A 256 -4.68 9.32 9.41
C LEU A 256 -5.72 9.92 8.45
N PHE A 257 -6.84 9.22 8.27
CA PHE A 257 -7.97 9.63 7.43
C PHE A 257 -9.25 9.79 8.27
N PRO A 258 -9.42 10.91 9.00
CA PRO A 258 -10.65 11.22 9.73
C PRO A 258 -11.83 11.45 8.77
N ASP A 259 -13.06 11.40 9.31
CA ASP A 259 -14.29 11.54 8.51
C ASP A 259 -14.35 12.88 7.76
N ALA A 260 -13.81 13.96 8.33
CA ALA A 260 -13.72 15.25 7.65
C ALA A 260 -12.83 15.20 6.37
N LEU A 261 -11.74 14.43 6.39
CA LEU A 261 -10.88 14.24 5.23
C LEU A 261 -11.56 13.35 4.17
N ALA A 262 -12.31 12.33 4.60
CA ALA A 262 -13.10 11.50 3.70
C ALA A 262 -14.18 12.32 2.97
N GLU A 263 -14.82 13.28 3.65
CA GLU A 263 -15.78 14.19 3.05
C GLU A 263 -15.11 15.13 2.02
N GLN A 264 -13.94 15.66 2.35
CA GLN A 264 -13.12 16.41 1.38
C GLN A 264 -12.80 15.56 0.15
N PHE A 265 -12.50 14.27 0.34
CA PHE A 265 -12.25 13.33 -0.75
C PHE A 265 -13.48 13.17 -1.65
N ARG A 266 -14.70 13.00 -1.08
CA ARG A 266 -15.96 12.92 -1.84
C ARG A 266 -16.23 14.17 -2.66
N THR A 267 -15.86 15.34 -2.15
CA THR A 267 -15.99 16.61 -2.89
C THR A 267 -15.11 16.62 -4.15
N CYS A 268 -13.93 16.00 -4.11
CA CYS A 268 -13.00 15.91 -5.24
C CYS A 268 -13.33 14.75 -6.19
N LEU A 269 -13.90 13.67 -5.66
CA LEU A 269 -14.14 12.40 -6.35
C LEU A 269 -15.51 11.84 -5.93
N PRO A 270 -16.62 12.37 -6.48
CA PRO A 270 -17.99 12.06 -6.04
C PRO A 270 -18.37 10.57 -6.15
N GLN A 271 -17.75 9.81 -7.07
CA GLN A 271 -18.01 8.39 -7.28
C GLN A 271 -17.29 7.47 -6.27
N ILE A 272 -16.61 8.01 -5.26
CA ILE A 272 -15.85 7.22 -4.30
C ILE A 272 -16.77 6.44 -3.35
N GLU A 273 -16.51 5.14 -3.18
CA GLU A 273 -17.10 4.31 -2.13
C GLU A 273 -16.16 4.30 -0.92
N ASP A 274 -16.62 4.77 0.22
CA ASP A 274 -15.81 4.92 1.44
C ASP A 274 -16.10 3.80 2.45
N HIS A 275 -15.06 3.10 2.89
CA HIS A 275 -15.10 2.00 3.84
C HIS A 275 -14.15 2.25 5.03
N LYS A 276 -14.70 2.40 6.23
CA LYS A 276 -13.92 2.48 7.46
C LYS A 276 -13.81 1.10 8.11
N PHE A 277 -12.60 0.61 8.31
CA PHE A 277 -12.34 -0.70 8.92
C PHE A 277 -12.05 -0.54 10.41
N VAL A 278 -13.06 -0.92 11.20
CA VAL A 278 -13.00 -0.85 12.67
C VAL A 278 -11.96 -1.82 13.23
N GLY A 279 -11.21 -1.40 14.24
CA GLY A 279 -10.18 -2.18 14.91
C GLY A 279 -8.84 -2.24 14.16
N THR A 280 -8.71 -1.58 13.00
CA THR A 280 -7.46 -1.60 12.24
C THR A 280 -6.62 -0.36 12.47
N THR A 281 -5.29 -0.51 12.31
CA THR A 281 -4.32 0.58 12.21
C THR A 281 -3.83 0.70 10.77
N HIS A 282 -3.03 1.74 10.50
CA HIS A 282 -2.36 1.94 9.21
C HIS A 282 -1.59 0.71 8.70
N TYR A 283 -1.05 -0.10 9.60
CA TYR A 283 -0.33 -1.33 9.23
C TYR A 283 -1.23 -2.56 9.19
N THR A 284 -2.10 -2.73 10.20
CA THR A 284 -2.92 -3.95 10.30
C THR A 284 -4.06 -3.98 9.29
N ILE A 285 -4.41 -2.84 8.68
CA ILE A 285 -5.39 -2.77 7.60
C ILE A 285 -4.94 -3.59 6.37
N VAL A 286 -3.65 -3.68 6.10
CA VAL A 286 -3.09 -4.45 4.95
C VAL A 286 -2.45 -5.77 5.37
N LEU A 287 -1.80 -5.83 6.55
CA LEU A 287 -1.06 -6.99 7.03
C LEU A 287 -1.82 -7.83 8.07
N GLY A 288 -2.91 -7.31 8.65
CA GLY A 288 -3.83 -8.02 9.52
C GLY A 288 -4.79 -8.92 8.73
N GLU A 289 -5.22 -10.02 9.36
CA GLU A 289 -6.08 -11.00 8.70
C GLU A 289 -7.45 -10.42 8.29
N TYR A 290 -8.05 -9.62 9.17
CA TYR A 290 -9.33 -8.98 8.92
C TYR A 290 -9.25 -8.00 7.73
N GLY A 291 -8.29 -7.07 7.76
CA GLY A 291 -8.13 -6.05 6.72
C GLY A 291 -7.82 -6.69 5.36
N ALA A 292 -6.82 -7.58 5.31
CA ALA A 292 -6.42 -8.26 4.08
C ALA A 292 -7.59 -9.03 3.42
N ARG A 293 -8.41 -9.73 4.22
CA ARG A 293 -9.58 -10.45 3.73
C ARG A 293 -10.62 -9.51 3.15
N LYS A 294 -11.00 -8.47 3.91
CA LYS A 294 -12.01 -7.50 3.48
C LYS A 294 -11.60 -6.74 2.22
N ILE A 295 -10.34 -6.35 2.12
CA ILE A 295 -9.81 -5.67 0.92
C ILE A 295 -9.86 -6.61 -0.28
N ALA A 296 -9.43 -7.87 -0.13
CA ALA A 296 -9.49 -8.84 -1.22
C ALA A 296 -10.92 -9.08 -1.71
N ASP A 297 -11.90 -9.16 -0.81
CA ASP A 297 -13.31 -9.32 -1.17
C ASP A 297 -13.82 -8.09 -1.96
N LEU A 298 -13.55 -6.86 -1.50
CA LEU A 298 -13.92 -5.62 -2.20
C LEU A 298 -13.25 -5.51 -3.57
N ILE A 299 -11.98 -5.92 -3.71
CA ILE A 299 -11.30 -5.96 -5.01
C ILE A 299 -12.00 -6.92 -5.96
N CYS A 300 -12.40 -8.11 -5.50
CA CYS A 300 -13.12 -9.06 -6.35
C CYS A 300 -14.51 -8.57 -6.74
N GLU A 301 -15.24 -7.92 -5.84
CA GLU A 301 -16.53 -7.30 -6.13
C GLU A 301 -16.38 -6.19 -7.18
N MET A 302 -15.39 -5.30 -7.01
CA MET A 302 -15.07 -4.26 -8.00
C MET A 302 -14.71 -4.88 -9.36
N ASN A 303 -13.84 -5.90 -9.39
CA ASN A 303 -13.44 -6.58 -10.62
C ASN A 303 -14.67 -7.19 -11.33
N GLY A 304 -15.56 -7.81 -10.59
CA GLY A 304 -16.83 -8.33 -11.12
C GLY A 304 -17.70 -7.23 -11.73
N ARG A 305 -17.86 -6.08 -11.04
CA ARG A 305 -18.66 -4.95 -11.56
C ARG A 305 -18.07 -4.34 -12.85
N ILE A 306 -16.74 -4.20 -12.91
CA ILE A 306 -16.05 -3.61 -14.07
C ILE A 306 -16.15 -4.52 -15.30
N HIS A 307 -16.11 -5.84 -15.13
CA HIS A 307 -16.02 -6.79 -16.23
C HIS A 307 -17.29 -7.61 -16.46
N SER A 308 -18.36 -7.36 -15.70
CA SER A 308 -19.68 -7.92 -16.03
C SER A 308 -20.20 -7.27 -17.31
N PRO A 309 -20.71 -8.07 -18.29
CA PRO A 309 -21.40 -7.47 -19.41
C PRO A 309 -22.56 -6.62 -18.89
N ALA A 310 -22.68 -5.39 -19.40
CA ALA A 310 -23.83 -4.54 -19.10
C ALA A 310 -25.11 -5.36 -19.34
N SER A 311 -25.96 -5.47 -18.33
CA SER A 311 -27.30 -6.07 -18.50
C SER A 311 -28.05 -5.17 -19.48
N THR A 312 -28.15 -5.63 -20.73
CA THR A 312 -28.94 -4.99 -21.79
C THR A 312 -30.43 -5.09 -21.50
#